data_847eb838d88633d09ce0d9e66938d559
#
_entry.id   847eb838d88633d09ce0d9e66938d559
#
_cell.length_a   1.000
_cell.length_b   1.000
_cell.length_c   1.000
_cell.angle_alpha   90.00
_cell.angle_beta   90.00
_cell.angle_gamma   90.00
#
_symmetry.space_group_name_H-M   'P 1'
#
loop_
_entity.id
_entity.type
_entity.pdbx_description
1 polymer ?
#
loop_
_entity_poly.entity_id
_entity_poly.type
_entity_poly.pdbx_seq_one_letter_code
_entity_poly.pdbx_strand_id
1 'polypeptide(L)'
;MKHVVQDGNGKVIKVRSKLETDLAYILSDLKVPWTYETTKLSYTIPESLHTYTVDFSIPNKGILIEGKGYLSDHKERSKYILIKEQYPNLDLRFVFMDCNKLCGGAKYSHGTWATKQGFKYCSIKDYEIIKEWLNETSNFT
;
A
#
# COMPACT_ATOMS: atom_id res chain seq x y z
N MET A 1 -2.07 -22.15 -8.69
CA MET A 1 -3.31 -21.37 -8.70
C MET A 1 -3.02 -19.89 -8.87
N LYS A 2 -3.69 -19.26 -9.76
CA LYS A 2 -3.47 -17.84 -10.01
C LYS A 2 -4.39 -16.99 -9.13
N HIS A 3 -3.86 -15.90 -8.63
CA HIS A 3 -4.64 -14.92 -7.88
C HIS A 3 -5.29 -13.98 -8.90
N VAL A 4 -6.55 -14.21 -9.21
CA VAL A 4 -7.27 -13.48 -10.25
C VAL A 4 -8.46 -12.75 -9.62
N VAL A 5 -8.61 -11.47 -9.95
CA VAL A 5 -9.68 -10.62 -9.44
C VAL A 5 -10.23 -9.75 -10.57
N GLN A 6 -11.39 -9.13 -10.36
CA GLN A 6 -11.89 -8.08 -11.25
C GLN A 6 -11.57 -6.72 -10.64
N ASP A 7 -11.06 -5.80 -11.46
CA ASP A 7 -10.80 -4.44 -11.00
C ASP A 7 -12.09 -3.62 -10.95
N GLY A 8 -11.98 -2.33 -10.62
CA GLY A 8 -13.13 -1.45 -10.48
C GLY A 8 -13.94 -1.25 -11.76
N ASN A 9 -13.40 -1.64 -12.91
CA ASN A 9 -14.07 -1.55 -14.21
C ASN A 9 -14.54 -2.91 -14.73
N GLY A 10 -14.45 -3.96 -13.91
CA GLY A 10 -14.85 -5.30 -14.28
C GLY A 10 -13.81 -6.07 -15.10
N LYS A 11 -12.63 -5.50 -15.32
CA LYS A 11 -11.56 -6.17 -16.04
C LYS A 11 -10.91 -7.22 -15.15
N VAL A 12 -10.71 -8.41 -15.68
CA VAL A 12 -10.03 -9.48 -14.97
C VAL A 12 -8.53 -9.21 -14.98
N ILE A 13 -7.93 -9.19 -13.79
CA ILE A 13 -6.50 -8.96 -13.64
C ILE A 13 -5.89 -10.03 -12.74
N LYS A 14 -4.59 -10.25 -12.88
CA LYS A 14 -3.82 -11.14 -12.02
C LYS A 14 -3.12 -10.28 -10.96
N VAL A 15 -3.26 -10.67 -9.71
CA VAL A 15 -2.48 -10.10 -8.61
C VAL A 15 -1.49 -11.16 -8.11
N ARG A 16 -0.49 -10.76 -7.33
CA ARG A 16 0.66 -11.61 -7.06
C ARG A 16 0.58 -12.43 -5.78
N SER A 17 -0.38 -12.14 -4.93
CA SER A 17 -0.47 -12.81 -3.63
C SER A 17 -1.90 -12.90 -3.14
N LYS A 18 -2.11 -13.77 -2.12
CA LYS A 18 -3.41 -13.86 -1.46
C LYS A 18 -3.75 -12.54 -0.74
N LEU A 19 -2.77 -11.87 -0.16
CA LEU A 19 -2.98 -10.57 0.47
C LEU A 19 -3.55 -9.58 -0.54
N GLU A 20 -2.96 -9.51 -1.74
CA GLU A 20 -3.45 -8.62 -2.80
C GLU A 20 -4.84 -9.02 -3.26
N THR A 21 -5.12 -10.33 -3.35
CA THR A 21 -6.46 -10.82 -3.68
C THR A 21 -7.47 -10.34 -2.64
N ASP A 22 -7.16 -10.53 -1.35
CA ASP A 22 -8.05 -10.13 -0.26
C ASP A 22 -8.30 -8.63 -0.26
N LEU A 23 -7.24 -7.85 -0.50
CA LEU A 23 -7.34 -6.39 -0.53
C LEU A 23 -8.19 -5.94 -1.72
N ALA A 24 -8.00 -6.55 -2.89
CA ALA A 24 -8.82 -6.23 -4.07
C ALA A 24 -10.30 -6.48 -3.81
N TYR A 25 -10.64 -7.58 -3.15
CA TYR A 25 -12.02 -7.87 -2.80
C TYR A 25 -12.59 -6.84 -1.81
N ILE A 26 -11.79 -6.42 -0.82
CA ILE A 26 -12.23 -5.41 0.14
C ILE A 26 -12.51 -4.09 -0.59
N LEU A 27 -11.61 -3.66 -1.46
CA LEU A 27 -11.78 -2.42 -2.21
C LEU A 27 -13.02 -2.48 -3.12
N SER A 28 -13.23 -3.61 -3.78
CA SER A 28 -14.41 -3.80 -4.64
C SER A 28 -15.69 -3.84 -3.82
N ASP A 29 -15.67 -4.48 -2.65
CA ASP A 29 -16.81 -4.55 -1.75
C ASP A 29 -17.20 -3.17 -1.22
N LEU A 30 -16.22 -2.30 -1.01
CA LEU A 30 -16.44 -0.93 -0.56
C LEU A 30 -16.83 0.01 -1.71
N LYS A 31 -16.91 -0.51 -2.93
CA LYS A 31 -17.42 0.18 -4.12
C LYS A 31 -16.69 1.47 -4.45
N VAL A 32 -15.39 1.52 -4.21
CA VAL A 32 -14.55 2.62 -4.66
C VAL A 32 -13.81 2.22 -5.93
N PRO A 33 -13.65 3.13 -6.90
CA PRO A 33 -12.78 2.85 -8.03
C PRO A 33 -11.34 2.69 -7.57
N TRP A 34 -10.69 1.63 -8.03
CA TRP A 34 -9.28 1.37 -7.71
C TRP A 34 -8.58 0.82 -8.95
N THR A 35 -7.27 1.00 -8.97
CA THR A 35 -6.42 0.45 -10.01
C THR A 35 -5.31 -0.37 -9.38
N TYR A 36 -4.76 -1.28 -10.16
CA TYR A 36 -3.69 -2.17 -9.71
C TYR A 36 -2.44 -1.95 -10.57
N GLU A 37 -1.34 -1.61 -9.92
CA GLU A 37 -0.03 -1.43 -10.54
C GLU A 37 0.00 -0.42 -11.70
N THR A 38 -0.87 0.58 -11.65
CA THR A 38 -0.90 1.63 -12.67
C THR A 38 -0.12 2.88 -12.25
N THR A 39 0.10 3.07 -10.95
CA THR A 39 0.80 4.25 -10.43
C THR A 39 2.27 3.91 -10.26
N LYS A 40 3.12 4.66 -10.93
CA LYS A 40 4.57 4.48 -10.88
C LYS A 40 5.22 5.78 -10.42
N LEU A 41 6.04 5.69 -9.38
CA LEU A 41 6.71 6.84 -8.79
C LEU A 41 8.22 6.70 -8.99
N SER A 42 8.81 7.67 -9.69
CA SER A 42 10.26 7.73 -9.81
C SER A 42 10.85 8.27 -8.52
N TYR A 43 11.90 7.67 -8.05
CA TYR A 43 12.61 8.14 -6.86
C TYR A 43 14.10 7.96 -7.05
N THR A 44 14.88 8.75 -6.33
CA THR A 44 16.33 8.72 -6.43
C THR A 44 16.92 8.09 -5.19
N ILE A 45 17.67 7.02 -5.39
CA ILE A 45 18.68 6.59 -4.43
C ILE A 45 19.92 7.39 -4.85
N PRO A 46 20.68 7.98 -3.93
CA PRO A 46 21.82 8.82 -4.34
C PRO A 46 22.57 8.20 -5.52
N GLU A 47 22.74 8.99 -6.57
CA GLU A 47 23.40 8.65 -7.84
C GLU A 47 22.64 7.71 -8.77
N SER A 48 21.38 7.32 -8.46
CA SER A 48 20.61 6.52 -9.40
C SER A 48 19.11 6.78 -9.29
N LEU A 49 18.42 6.64 -10.41
CA LEU A 49 16.98 6.81 -10.52
C LEU A 49 16.30 5.45 -10.51
N HIS A 50 15.28 5.30 -9.69
CA HIS A 50 14.50 4.08 -9.57
C HIS A 50 13.02 4.36 -9.76
N THR A 51 12.25 3.30 -10.03
CA THR A 51 10.79 3.40 -10.16
C THR A 51 10.14 2.47 -9.13
N TYR A 52 9.15 3.01 -8.43
CA TYR A 52 8.31 2.24 -7.51
C TYR A 52 6.91 2.17 -8.09
N THR A 53 6.39 0.95 -8.22
CA THR A 53 5.01 0.72 -8.68
C THR A 53 4.13 0.43 -7.48
N VAL A 54 3.15 1.30 -7.24
CA VAL A 54 2.22 1.18 -6.11
C VAL A 54 1.21 0.07 -6.40
N ASP A 55 0.89 -0.75 -5.38
CA ASP A 55 -0.07 -1.84 -5.57
C ASP A 55 -1.46 -1.31 -5.96
N PHE A 56 -2.04 -0.45 -5.15
CA PHE A 56 -3.41 0.04 -5.38
C PHE A 56 -3.47 1.56 -5.27
N SER A 57 -4.25 2.15 -6.16
CA SER A 57 -4.52 3.60 -6.14
C SER A 57 -6.02 3.82 -6.08
N ILE A 58 -6.43 4.78 -5.25
CA ILE A 58 -7.82 5.22 -5.15
C ILE A 58 -7.85 6.69 -5.60
N PRO A 59 -7.96 6.94 -6.92
CA PRO A 59 -7.77 8.30 -7.46
C PRO A 59 -8.70 9.34 -6.86
N ASN A 60 -9.96 8.97 -6.61
CA ASN A 60 -10.95 9.93 -6.08
C ASN A 60 -10.65 10.37 -4.66
N LYS A 61 -9.78 9.67 -3.95
CA LYS A 61 -9.42 9.98 -2.57
C LYS A 61 -7.98 10.45 -2.44
N GLY A 62 -7.17 10.29 -3.48
CA GLY A 62 -5.75 10.58 -3.42
C GLY A 62 -4.97 9.62 -2.54
N ILE A 63 -5.51 8.43 -2.28
CA ILE A 63 -4.91 7.43 -1.40
C ILE A 63 -4.22 6.36 -2.23
N LEU A 64 -3.00 6.01 -1.83
CA LEU A 64 -2.25 4.89 -2.38
C LEU A 64 -2.10 3.83 -1.29
N ILE A 65 -2.28 2.57 -1.64
CA ILE A 65 -2.21 1.46 -0.68
C ILE A 65 -1.19 0.44 -1.15
N GLU A 66 -0.29 0.09 -0.23
CA GLU A 66 0.68 -0.97 -0.43
C GLU A 66 0.36 -2.14 0.51
N GLY A 67 0.15 -3.32 -0.06
CA GLY A 67 -0.04 -4.53 0.72
C GLY A 67 1.31 -5.20 0.97
N LYS A 68 1.64 -5.49 2.23
CA LYS A 68 2.92 -6.11 2.59
C LYS A 68 2.75 -7.27 3.53
N GLY A 69 3.25 -8.44 3.10
CA GLY A 69 3.36 -9.60 3.96
C GLY A 69 4.59 -9.51 4.88
N TYR A 70 5.69 -8.97 4.36
CA TYR A 70 6.95 -8.94 5.10
C TYR A 70 7.86 -7.84 4.58
N LEU A 71 8.29 -6.95 5.45
CA LEU A 71 9.34 -5.98 5.17
C LEU A 71 10.68 -6.66 5.46
N SER A 72 11.23 -7.28 4.43
CA SER A 72 12.27 -8.28 4.56
C SER A 72 13.65 -7.75 4.94
N ASP A 73 13.98 -6.52 4.56
CA ASP A 73 15.31 -6.00 4.81
C ASP A 73 15.34 -4.47 4.89
N HIS A 74 16.49 -3.97 5.30
CA HIS A 74 16.73 -2.54 5.44
C HIS A 74 16.60 -1.80 4.12
N LYS A 75 17.04 -2.41 3.03
CA LYS A 75 16.99 -1.78 1.71
C LYS A 75 15.55 -1.49 1.28
N GLU A 76 14.65 -2.44 1.51
CA GLU A 76 13.25 -2.25 1.18
C GLU A 76 12.63 -1.13 2.02
N ARG A 77 12.91 -1.13 3.33
CA ARG A 77 12.39 -0.07 4.21
C ARG A 77 12.92 1.31 3.80
N SER A 78 14.19 1.38 3.44
CA SER A 78 14.79 2.64 2.98
C SER A 78 14.14 3.17 1.72
N LYS A 79 13.72 2.30 0.81
CA LYS A 79 12.99 2.69 -0.39
C LYS A 79 11.76 3.52 -0.04
N TYR A 80 10.94 3.05 0.89
CA TYR A 80 9.72 3.77 1.26
C TYR A 80 10.02 5.09 1.96
N ILE A 81 11.07 5.14 2.76
CA ILE A 81 11.51 6.37 3.41
C ILE A 81 11.92 7.41 2.38
N LEU A 82 12.70 7.00 1.36
CA LEU A 82 13.13 7.89 0.29
C LEU A 82 11.95 8.40 -0.53
N ILE A 83 10.98 7.52 -0.82
CA ILE A 83 9.77 7.92 -1.54
C ILE A 83 9.02 8.99 -0.76
N LYS A 84 8.85 8.80 0.54
CA LYS A 84 8.15 9.77 1.38
C LYS A 84 8.89 11.11 1.42
N GLU A 85 10.21 11.09 1.49
CA GLU A 85 11.02 12.31 1.47
C GLU A 85 10.89 13.05 0.14
N GLN A 86 10.85 12.32 -0.95
CA GLN A 86 10.80 12.90 -2.29
C GLN A 86 9.39 13.28 -2.72
N TYR A 87 8.37 12.73 -2.08
CA TYR A 87 6.96 13.03 -2.31
C TYR A 87 6.30 13.34 -0.96
N PRO A 88 6.59 14.49 -0.33
CA PRO A 88 6.15 14.74 1.04
C PRO A 88 4.64 14.83 1.23
N ASN A 89 3.89 15.09 0.15
CA ASN A 89 2.43 15.16 0.21
C ASN A 89 1.75 13.84 -0.19
N LEU A 90 2.54 12.81 -0.43
CA LEU A 90 2.01 11.49 -0.83
C LEU A 90 1.27 10.85 0.33
N ASP A 91 0.05 10.36 0.05
CA ASP A 91 -0.73 9.61 1.03
C ASP A 91 -0.62 8.12 0.71
N LEU A 92 0.51 7.54 1.10
CA LEU A 92 0.79 6.11 0.96
C LEU A 92 0.49 5.43 2.29
N ARG A 93 -0.40 4.45 2.26
CA ARG A 93 -0.80 3.69 3.44
C ARG A 93 -0.47 2.22 3.26
N PHE A 94 -0.16 1.55 4.34
CA PHE A 94 0.22 0.13 4.32
C PHE A 94 -0.90 -0.74 4.89
N VAL A 95 -1.14 -1.87 4.23
CA VAL A 95 -1.98 -2.94 4.77
C VAL A 95 -1.07 -4.15 4.95
N PHE A 96 -0.81 -4.52 6.19
CA PHE A 96 0.08 -5.63 6.51
C PHE A 96 -0.71 -6.92 6.73
N MET A 97 -0.09 -8.04 6.38
CA MET A 97 -0.62 -9.35 6.76
C MET A 97 -0.60 -9.49 8.29
N ASP A 98 0.48 -9.03 8.94
CA ASP A 98 0.67 -9.09 10.39
C ASP A 98 1.45 -7.86 10.84
N CYS A 99 0.76 -6.93 11.49
CA CYS A 99 1.38 -5.70 11.97
C CYS A 99 2.41 -5.94 13.08
N ASN A 100 2.30 -7.06 13.78
CA ASN A 100 3.20 -7.40 14.90
C ASN A 100 4.44 -8.17 14.47
N LYS A 101 4.50 -8.59 13.20
CA LYS A 101 5.68 -9.29 12.69
C LYS A 101 6.87 -8.36 12.66
N LEU A 102 8.03 -8.85 13.12
CA LEU A 102 9.25 -8.06 13.10
C LEU A 102 9.72 -7.85 11.66
N CYS A 103 10.21 -6.65 11.39
CA CYS A 103 10.89 -6.36 10.13
C CYS A 103 12.18 -7.17 10.05
N GLY A 104 12.56 -7.58 8.85
CA GLY A 104 13.76 -8.38 8.64
C GLY A 104 15.01 -7.62 9.08
N GLY A 105 15.82 -8.27 9.92
CA GLY A 105 17.04 -7.67 10.44
C GLY A 105 16.83 -6.59 11.50
N ALA A 106 15.63 -6.47 12.05
CA ALA A 106 15.29 -5.41 12.99
C ALA A 106 14.62 -5.97 14.25
N LYS A 107 14.56 -5.15 15.29
CA LYS A 107 13.92 -5.50 16.56
C LYS A 107 12.56 -4.81 16.73
N TYR A 108 12.02 -4.20 15.66
CA TYR A 108 10.72 -3.54 15.68
C TYR A 108 9.77 -4.19 14.68
N SER A 109 8.48 -4.06 14.95
CA SER A 109 7.42 -4.64 14.10
C SER A 109 7.12 -3.76 12.89
N HIS A 110 6.35 -4.35 11.95
CA HIS A 110 5.81 -3.60 10.80
C HIS A 110 5.04 -2.37 11.25
N GLY A 111 4.14 -2.52 12.22
CA GLY A 111 3.33 -1.41 12.71
C GLY A 111 4.18 -0.33 13.37
N THR A 112 5.16 -0.72 14.17
CA THR A 112 6.07 0.23 14.81
C THR A 112 6.86 1.01 13.76
N TRP A 113 7.38 0.32 12.75
CA TRP A 113 8.10 0.95 11.65
C TRP A 113 7.22 1.97 10.94
N ALA A 114 5.99 1.57 10.56
CA ALA A 114 5.08 2.46 9.84
C ALA A 114 4.75 3.71 10.66
N THR A 115 4.44 3.53 11.94
CA THR A 115 4.16 4.66 12.85
C THR A 115 5.35 5.60 12.92
N LYS A 116 6.55 5.06 13.12
CA LYS A 116 7.75 5.86 13.25
C LYS A 116 8.04 6.65 11.98
N GLN A 117 7.77 6.07 10.81
CA GLN A 117 8.01 6.73 9.55
C GLN A 117 6.84 7.63 9.10
N GLY A 118 5.75 7.65 9.85
CA GLY A 118 4.61 8.51 9.55
C GLY A 118 3.66 7.96 8.51
N PHE A 119 3.67 6.66 8.27
CA PHE A 119 2.71 6.01 7.38
C PHE A 119 1.49 5.53 8.17
N LYS A 120 0.30 5.79 7.65
CA LYS A 120 -0.91 5.14 8.15
C LYS A 120 -0.88 3.68 7.76
N TYR A 121 -1.37 2.81 8.63
CA TYR A 121 -1.36 1.38 8.36
C TYR A 121 -2.48 0.68 9.12
N CYS A 122 -2.80 -0.52 8.65
CA CYS A 122 -3.66 -1.45 9.38
C CYS A 122 -3.33 -2.88 8.95
N SER A 123 -3.96 -3.85 9.59
CA SER A 123 -3.91 -5.25 9.19
C SER A 123 -4.93 -5.52 8.09
N ILE A 124 -4.66 -6.52 7.24
CA ILE A 124 -5.65 -6.99 6.26
C ILE A 124 -6.95 -7.44 6.93
N LYS A 125 -6.91 -7.78 8.22
CA LYS A 125 -8.08 -8.18 9.00
C LYS A 125 -8.91 -6.99 9.48
N ASP A 126 -8.42 -5.76 9.32
CA ASP A 126 -9.06 -4.56 9.85
C ASP A 126 -9.99 -3.92 8.81
N TYR A 127 -11.01 -4.67 8.40
CA TYR A 127 -11.96 -4.20 7.38
C TYR A 127 -12.55 -2.82 7.73
N GLU A 128 -12.92 -2.61 8.99
CA GLU A 128 -13.53 -1.35 9.39
C GLU A 128 -12.58 -0.17 9.29
N ILE A 129 -11.29 -0.38 9.56
CA ILE A 129 -10.30 0.69 9.41
C ILE A 129 -10.15 1.05 7.93
N ILE A 130 -10.05 0.05 7.06
CA ILE A 130 -9.96 0.29 5.61
C ILE A 130 -11.21 1.03 5.14
N LYS A 131 -12.38 0.64 5.62
CA LYS A 131 -13.64 1.30 5.29
C LYS A 131 -13.61 2.76 5.72
N GLU A 132 -13.12 3.05 6.93
CA GLU A 132 -12.98 4.42 7.42
C GLU A 132 -12.07 5.24 6.51
N TRP A 133 -10.95 4.67 6.09
CA TRP A 133 -10.03 5.35 5.16
C TRP A 133 -10.74 5.79 3.88
N LEU A 134 -11.58 4.92 3.34
CA LEU A 134 -12.25 5.17 2.06
C LEU A 134 -13.49 6.05 2.20
N ASN A 135 -13.93 6.29 3.44
CA ASN A 135 -15.02 7.22 3.73
C ASN A 135 -14.51 8.60 4.16
N GLU A 136 -13.20 8.78 4.25
CA GLU A 136 -12.63 10.09 4.59
C GLU A 136 -13.00 11.12 3.52
N THR A 137 -13.26 12.33 3.97
CA THR A 137 -13.50 13.44 3.06
C THR A 137 -12.22 13.69 2.25
N SER A 138 -12.39 13.79 0.93
CA SER A 138 -11.26 14.10 0.06
C SER A 138 -10.73 15.49 0.38
N ASN A 139 -9.40 15.63 0.40
CA ASN A 139 -8.74 16.92 0.58
C ASN A 139 -8.67 17.71 -0.74
N PHE A 140 -9.20 17.14 -1.82
CA PHE A 140 -9.25 17.82 -3.09
C PHE A 140 -10.59 18.56 -3.19
N THR A 141 -10.54 19.83 -3.11
CA THR A 141 -11.69 20.69 -3.33
C THR A 141 -11.44 21.58 -4.52
#